data_dd00cff885bb9961c49cfdea0565ecca
#
_entry.id   dd00cff885bb9961c49cfdea0565ecca
#
_cell.length_a   1.000
_cell.length_b   1.000
_cell.length_c   1.000
_cell.angle_alpha   90.00
_cell.angle_beta   90.00
_cell.angle_gamma   90.00
#
_symmetry.space_group_name_H-M   'P 1'
#
loop_
_entity.id
_entity.type
_entity.pdbx_description
1 polymer ?
#
loop_
_entity_poly.entity_id
_entity_poly.type
_entity_poly.pdbx_seq_one_letter_code
_entity_poly.pdbx_strand_id
1 'polypeptide(L)'
;MKKTLVLSTLALLISGQVCAKSWVLTSAESGTEQGNWQITSQQLKIKDQTFSIEQKVLHGGKQEGSKVITIISKNGLTITLSPTRGMNLLHVEGYGVRMGWDSPVKEVVNPAFINLESRNGLGWLEGFNEMVVRCGYEWTGHPVTADGRIYTLHGKVGNIPASEVSVEISEKAPYEIRIRGLVKESTFKKVDLQTATELSYIPGSNSFSLHDVLTNHADYDHDYQIIYHSNFGTPILEEGARFIAPVESVSPFNDYAKGGLKNWQTYAAPTKGFDEMVFNFKPLADSNKQTVAAVINKAGDKGAAISFNTVQLPVLTMWKNTDTLKQGYVTGIEPGTSYAYPVTIEREQKRVKSLAAGQSTHFDLTYTLLHNANQVAEVEKHVSSIQGAKAPQEIETPIAKE
;
A
#
# COMPACT_ATOMS: atom_id res chain seq x y z
N MET A 1 15.10 39.50 32.95
CA MET A 1 14.59 38.79 31.79
C MET A 1 14.68 37.29 32.10
N LYS A 2 13.54 36.70 32.40
CA LYS A 2 13.46 35.25 32.72
C LYS A 2 13.17 34.51 31.42
N LYS A 3 14.08 33.63 30.98
CA LYS A 3 13.87 32.73 29.82
C LYS A 3 12.96 31.59 30.26
N THR A 4 11.76 31.54 29.75
CA THR A 4 10.84 30.42 29.95
C THR A 4 11.21 29.36 28.92
N LEU A 5 11.66 28.21 29.43
CA LEU A 5 11.93 27.01 28.62
C LEU A 5 10.59 26.34 28.38
N VAL A 6 10.13 26.34 27.14
CA VAL A 6 8.94 25.56 26.76
C VAL A 6 9.41 24.15 26.44
N LEU A 7 9.18 23.22 27.39
CA LEU A 7 9.26 21.78 27.10
C LEU A 7 8.01 21.39 26.31
N SER A 8 8.17 21.02 25.05
CA SER A 8 7.12 20.34 24.28
C SER A 8 7.00 18.91 24.79
N THR A 9 6.02 18.67 25.63
CA THR A 9 5.62 17.33 26.08
C THR A 9 4.89 16.63 24.93
N LEU A 10 5.53 15.64 24.36
CA LEU A 10 4.91 14.66 23.49
C LEU A 10 3.87 13.89 24.33
N ALA A 11 2.59 14.15 24.11
CA ALA A 11 1.51 13.44 24.82
C ALA A 11 1.46 11.99 24.28
N LEU A 12 2.13 11.07 25.00
CA LEU A 12 1.87 9.64 24.87
C LEU A 12 0.44 9.38 25.33
N LEU A 13 -0.43 8.98 24.43
CA LEU A 13 -1.70 8.34 24.76
C LEU A 13 -1.37 7.05 25.51
N ILE A 14 -1.56 7.04 26.81
CA ILE A 14 -1.45 5.86 27.69
C ILE A 14 -2.70 5.00 27.46
N SER A 15 -2.69 4.18 26.41
CA SER A 15 -3.45 2.94 26.40
C SER A 15 -2.64 1.93 27.22
N GLY A 16 -3.28 1.18 28.11
CA GLY A 16 -2.68 0.35 29.14
C GLY A 16 -1.38 -0.33 28.71
N GLN A 17 -0.35 -0.31 29.57
CA GLN A 17 0.98 -0.86 29.30
C GLN A 17 0.86 -2.33 28.88
N VAL A 18 0.79 -2.55 27.57
CA VAL A 18 1.06 -3.86 26.98
C VAL A 18 2.58 -4.03 27.12
N CYS A 19 3.01 -4.97 27.97
CA CYS A 19 4.41 -5.31 28.09
C CYS A 19 4.84 -5.86 26.74
N ALA A 20 5.76 -5.18 26.05
CA ALA A 20 6.25 -5.54 24.73
C ALA A 20 7.78 -5.47 24.70
N LYS A 21 8.38 -6.33 23.91
CA LYS A 21 9.82 -6.27 23.59
C LYS A 21 10.02 -5.53 22.27
N SER A 22 11.00 -4.65 22.24
CA SER A 22 11.30 -3.82 21.07
C SER A 22 12.77 -3.91 20.69
N TRP A 23 13.03 -3.86 19.38
CA TRP A 23 14.36 -3.83 18.75
C TRP A 23 14.41 -2.72 17.71
N VAL A 24 15.41 -1.85 17.82
CA VAL A 24 15.71 -0.84 16.79
C VAL A 24 16.63 -1.50 15.76
N LEU A 25 16.18 -1.58 14.51
CA LEU A 25 16.95 -2.17 13.39
C LEU A 25 17.72 -1.10 12.62
N THR A 26 17.12 0.10 12.46
CA THR A 26 17.74 1.26 11.80
C THR A 26 17.34 2.51 12.58
N SER A 27 18.28 3.41 12.82
CA SER A 27 18.02 4.76 13.31
C SER A 27 19.08 5.71 12.78
N ALA A 28 18.65 6.64 11.93
CA ALA A 28 19.52 7.69 11.40
C ALA A 28 19.98 8.66 12.51
N GLU A 29 19.15 8.87 13.53
CA GLU A 29 19.45 9.76 14.65
C GLU A 29 20.58 9.20 15.53
N SER A 30 20.51 7.92 15.90
CA SER A 30 21.52 7.29 16.76
C SER A 30 22.68 6.65 15.99
N GLY A 31 22.62 6.63 14.66
CA GLY A 31 23.56 5.89 13.80
C GLY A 31 23.45 4.37 13.95
N THR A 32 22.32 3.88 14.44
CA THR A 32 22.09 2.42 14.56
C THR A 32 21.81 1.83 13.19
N GLU A 33 22.53 0.77 12.87
CA GLU A 33 22.33 -0.01 11.66
C GLU A 33 22.58 -1.49 11.94
N GLN A 34 21.46 -2.24 12.05
CA GLN A 34 21.52 -3.70 12.14
C GLN A 34 21.59 -4.26 10.71
N GLY A 35 22.60 -5.07 10.44
CA GLY A 35 22.68 -5.84 9.19
C GLY A 35 21.63 -6.95 9.17
N ASN A 36 22.08 -8.21 9.06
CA ASN A 36 21.20 -9.36 9.24
C ASN A 36 20.82 -9.51 10.73
N TRP A 37 19.53 -9.67 10.97
CA TRP A 37 18.99 -9.78 12.33
C TRP A 37 17.83 -10.78 12.35
N GLN A 38 17.63 -11.47 13.48
CA GLN A 38 16.52 -12.41 13.64
C GLN A 38 16.07 -12.52 15.09
N ILE A 39 14.79 -12.73 15.30
CA ILE A 39 14.17 -13.14 16.56
C ILE A 39 13.11 -14.21 16.31
N THR A 40 12.98 -15.17 17.24
CA THR A 40 12.02 -16.28 17.14
C THR A 40 11.14 -16.35 18.38
N SER A 41 9.93 -16.91 18.23
CA SER A 41 9.01 -17.19 19.35
C SER A 41 9.68 -18.07 20.43
N GLN A 42 10.59 -18.99 20.03
CA GLN A 42 11.35 -19.83 20.97
C GLN A 42 12.30 -19.01 21.84
N GLN A 43 13.04 -18.06 21.25
CA GLN A 43 13.92 -17.14 22.01
C GLN A 43 13.13 -16.26 22.98
N LEU A 44 11.88 -15.94 22.63
CA LEU A 44 10.94 -15.21 23.48
C LEU A 44 10.23 -16.08 24.52
N LYS A 45 10.47 -17.41 24.50
CA LYS A 45 9.82 -18.42 25.36
C LYS A 45 8.30 -18.51 25.18
N ILE A 46 7.80 -18.11 24.00
CA ILE A 46 6.41 -18.26 23.57
C ILE A 46 6.21 -19.70 23.11
N LYS A 47 5.23 -20.41 23.70
CA LYS A 47 5.03 -21.86 23.48
C LYS A 47 3.84 -22.21 22.60
N ASP A 48 2.84 -21.34 22.59
CA ASP A 48 1.53 -21.53 21.93
C ASP A 48 1.48 -20.96 20.52
N GLN A 49 2.50 -20.19 20.11
CA GLN A 49 2.66 -19.66 18.77
C GLN A 49 4.09 -19.94 18.25
N THR A 50 4.20 -20.27 16.96
CA THR A 50 5.48 -20.46 16.29
C THR A 50 5.64 -19.43 15.18
N PHE A 51 6.56 -18.49 15.37
CA PHE A 51 6.90 -17.48 14.40
C PHE A 51 8.37 -17.05 14.48
N SER A 52 8.86 -16.45 13.43
CA SER A 52 10.13 -15.74 13.39
C SER A 52 9.99 -14.43 12.65
N ILE A 53 10.88 -13.49 12.97
CA ILE A 53 11.05 -12.23 12.22
C ILE A 53 12.51 -12.13 11.89
N GLU A 54 12.83 -11.91 10.63
CA GLU A 54 14.21 -11.75 10.17
C GLU A 54 14.36 -10.50 9.32
N GLN A 55 15.50 -9.82 9.45
CA GLN A 55 15.98 -8.81 8.50
C GLN A 55 17.16 -9.37 7.73
N LYS A 56 17.18 -9.18 6.43
CA LYS A 56 18.32 -9.53 5.56
C LYS A 56 18.72 -8.32 4.72
N VAL A 57 20.03 -8.15 4.58
CA VAL A 57 20.62 -7.26 3.58
C VAL A 57 20.82 -8.08 2.32
N LEU A 58 20.31 -7.58 1.20
CA LEU A 58 20.41 -8.22 -0.11
C LEU A 58 21.68 -7.78 -0.82
N HIS A 59 22.28 -8.70 -1.57
CA HIS A 59 23.51 -8.47 -2.30
C HIS A 59 23.39 -8.88 -3.77
N GLY A 60 24.20 -8.26 -4.61
CA GLY A 60 24.30 -8.53 -6.04
C GLY A 60 23.24 -7.82 -6.88
N GLY A 61 23.59 -7.40 -8.09
CA GLY A 61 22.73 -6.68 -9.01
C GLY A 61 22.24 -5.32 -8.46
N LYS A 62 21.09 -4.91 -8.89
CA LYS A 62 20.45 -3.64 -8.45
C LYS A 62 19.85 -3.72 -7.04
N GLN A 63 19.77 -4.90 -6.43
CA GLN A 63 19.32 -5.06 -5.05
C GLN A 63 20.43 -4.83 -4.01
N GLU A 64 21.69 -4.57 -4.43
CA GLU A 64 22.81 -4.37 -3.52
C GLU A 64 22.49 -3.34 -2.43
N GLY A 65 22.58 -3.76 -1.16
CA GLY A 65 22.30 -2.95 0.02
C GLY A 65 20.80 -2.78 0.34
N SER A 66 19.89 -3.30 -0.47
CA SER A 66 18.46 -3.32 -0.12
C SER A 66 18.22 -4.25 1.07
N LYS A 67 17.28 -3.86 1.94
CA LYS A 67 16.88 -4.66 3.09
C LYS A 67 15.47 -5.18 2.91
N VAL A 68 15.27 -6.37 3.44
CA VAL A 68 13.93 -6.97 3.58
C VAL A 68 13.72 -7.42 5.01
N ILE A 69 12.50 -7.24 5.53
CA ILE A 69 12.06 -7.82 6.80
C ILE A 69 10.97 -8.82 6.48
N THR A 70 11.11 -10.04 6.98
CA THR A 70 10.14 -11.13 6.78
C THR A 70 9.61 -11.61 8.12
N ILE A 71 8.30 -11.56 8.29
CA ILE A 71 7.58 -12.25 9.36
C ILE A 71 7.17 -13.62 8.81
N ILE A 72 7.48 -14.70 9.53
CA ILE A 72 7.10 -16.06 9.15
C ILE A 72 6.26 -16.64 10.30
N SER A 73 5.00 -16.93 10.06
CA SER A 73 4.09 -17.57 11.02
C SER A 73 3.70 -18.96 10.56
N LYS A 74 3.93 -19.98 11.38
CA LYS A 74 3.76 -21.40 10.99
C LYS A 74 2.35 -21.73 10.48
N ASN A 75 1.32 -21.19 11.12
CA ASN A 75 -0.09 -21.45 10.79
C ASN A 75 -0.80 -20.16 10.37
N GLY A 76 -0.09 -19.26 9.72
CA GLY A 76 -0.60 -17.96 9.32
C GLY A 76 0.10 -17.46 8.07
N LEU A 77 0.44 -16.19 8.07
CA LEU A 77 1.05 -15.52 6.93
C LEU A 77 2.58 -15.48 7.04
N THR A 78 3.23 -15.53 5.90
CA THR A 78 4.58 -15.02 5.67
C THR A 78 4.44 -13.66 5.01
N ILE A 79 4.96 -12.60 5.66
CA ILE A 79 4.83 -11.21 5.20
C ILE A 79 6.24 -10.66 4.97
N THR A 80 6.53 -10.20 3.76
CA THR A 80 7.83 -9.59 3.43
C THR A 80 7.65 -8.14 3.01
N LEU A 81 8.38 -7.23 3.66
CA LEU A 81 8.41 -5.81 3.36
C LEU A 81 9.85 -5.32 3.18
N SER A 82 10.02 -4.15 2.53
CA SER A 82 11.33 -3.54 2.31
C SER A 82 11.44 -2.17 2.97
N PRO A 83 12.23 -2.03 4.04
CA PRO A 83 12.54 -0.73 4.63
C PRO A 83 13.25 0.23 3.66
N THR A 84 14.05 -0.31 2.75
CA THR A 84 14.78 0.48 1.74
C THR A 84 13.85 1.08 0.69
N ARG A 85 12.65 0.50 0.53
CA ARG A 85 11.64 0.88 -0.45
C ARG A 85 10.39 1.42 0.24
N GLY A 86 10.50 2.51 1.04
CA GLY A 86 9.36 3.21 1.66
C GLY A 86 8.52 2.34 2.60
N MET A 87 9.08 1.30 3.22
CA MET A 87 8.34 0.30 4.02
C MET A 87 7.25 -0.43 3.22
N ASN A 88 7.40 -0.55 1.90
CA ASN A 88 6.43 -1.23 1.03
C ASN A 88 6.45 -2.75 1.23
N LEU A 89 5.30 -3.39 0.99
CA LEU A 89 5.18 -4.84 1.06
C LEU A 89 5.52 -5.45 -0.30
N LEU A 90 6.43 -6.42 -0.28
CA LEU A 90 6.86 -7.13 -1.50
C LEU A 90 5.89 -8.26 -1.86
N HIS A 91 5.57 -9.10 -0.89
CA HIS A 91 4.59 -10.17 -1.03
C HIS A 91 4.10 -10.67 0.33
N VAL A 92 2.95 -11.33 0.30
CA VAL A 92 2.38 -12.05 1.43
C VAL A 92 1.90 -13.41 0.95
N GLU A 93 2.17 -14.45 1.71
CA GLU A 93 1.72 -15.79 1.39
C GLU A 93 1.26 -16.54 2.66
N GLY A 94 0.34 -17.46 2.49
CA GLY A 94 -0.14 -18.32 3.56
C GLY A 94 -1.17 -19.29 3.05
N TYR A 95 -1.39 -20.38 3.75
CA TYR A 95 -2.42 -21.38 3.41
C TYR A 95 -2.34 -21.89 1.95
N GLY A 96 -1.14 -21.87 1.35
CA GLY A 96 -0.92 -22.25 -0.04
C GLY A 96 -1.36 -21.21 -1.08
N VAL A 97 -1.67 -20.00 -0.68
CA VAL A 97 -2.06 -18.89 -1.56
C VAL A 97 -1.08 -17.73 -1.39
N ARG A 98 -0.72 -17.08 -2.50
CA ARG A 98 0.12 -15.87 -2.53
C ARG A 98 -0.73 -14.65 -2.85
N MET A 99 -0.60 -13.60 -2.05
CA MET A 99 -0.94 -12.23 -2.42
C MET A 99 0.33 -11.53 -2.91
N GLY A 100 0.23 -10.90 -4.07
CA GLY A 100 1.35 -10.31 -4.81
C GLY A 100 1.33 -10.79 -6.24
N TRP A 101 2.38 -10.53 -6.99
CA TRP A 101 2.44 -10.79 -8.43
C TRP A 101 3.86 -11.13 -8.91
N ASP A 102 3.97 -11.61 -10.13
CA ASP A 102 5.24 -11.93 -10.78
C ASP A 102 5.67 -10.80 -11.70
N SER A 103 6.23 -9.73 -11.12
CA SER A 103 6.85 -8.66 -11.90
C SER A 103 8.00 -9.19 -12.75
N PRO A 104 8.21 -8.66 -13.97
CA PRO A 104 9.46 -8.86 -14.71
C PRO A 104 10.67 -8.28 -13.97
N VAL A 105 10.50 -7.31 -13.08
CA VAL A 105 11.54 -6.79 -12.17
C VAL A 105 11.69 -7.75 -11.00
N LYS A 106 12.71 -8.60 -11.04
CA LYS A 106 12.90 -9.67 -10.04
C LYS A 106 13.65 -9.25 -8.78
N GLU A 107 14.53 -8.26 -8.90
CA GLU A 107 15.33 -7.76 -7.81
C GLU A 107 14.55 -6.75 -6.96
N VAL A 108 14.81 -6.71 -5.67
CA VAL A 108 14.35 -5.62 -4.78
C VAL A 108 15.28 -4.43 -5.02
N VAL A 109 15.00 -3.69 -6.09
CA VAL A 109 15.89 -2.65 -6.60
C VAL A 109 16.14 -1.58 -5.55
N ASN A 110 17.42 -1.33 -5.22
CA ASN A 110 17.79 -0.23 -4.33
C ASN A 110 17.48 1.11 -5.01
N PRO A 111 16.82 2.07 -4.34
CA PRO A 111 16.51 3.38 -4.91
C PRO A 111 17.70 4.14 -5.50
N ALA A 112 18.91 3.85 -5.03
CA ALA A 112 20.15 4.42 -5.60
C ALA A 112 20.36 4.08 -7.09
N PHE A 113 19.72 3.02 -7.60
CA PHE A 113 19.76 2.64 -9.01
C PHE A 113 18.54 3.08 -9.83
N ILE A 114 17.64 3.87 -9.24
CA ILE A 114 16.41 4.32 -9.89
C ILE A 114 16.49 5.82 -10.15
N ASN A 115 16.39 6.21 -11.41
CA ASN A 115 16.15 7.61 -11.78
C ASN A 115 14.66 7.78 -12.09
N LEU A 116 13.92 8.39 -11.17
CA LEU A 116 12.47 8.58 -11.32
C LEU A 116 12.08 9.41 -12.55
N GLU A 117 12.97 10.31 -13.03
CA GLU A 117 12.73 11.15 -14.20
C GLU A 117 13.03 10.42 -15.53
N SER A 118 13.66 9.25 -15.49
CA SER A 118 13.91 8.46 -16.70
C SER A 118 12.61 8.17 -17.45
N ARG A 119 12.70 7.95 -18.77
CA ARG A 119 11.55 7.67 -19.64
C ARG A 119 10.40 8.70 -19.50
N ASN A 120 10.75 10.00 -19.42
CA ASN A 120 9.79 11.09 -19.24
C ASN A 120 8.95 10.98 -17.95
N GLY A 121 9.59 10.60 -16.84
CA GLY A 121 8.96 10.48 -15.54
C GLY A 121 8.43 9.08 -15.19
N LEU A 122 8.71 8.06 -16.03
CA LEU A 122 8.28 6.68 -15.81
C LEU A 122 9.33 5.82 -15.08
N GLY A 123 10.39 6.42 -14.53
CA GLY A 123 11.48 5.68 -13.88
C GLY A 123 11.06 4.85 -12.66
N TRP A 124 9.92 5.17 -12.05
CA TRP A 124 9.31 4.40 -10.97
C TRP A 124 9.11 2.91 -11.36
N LEU A 125 8.80 2.65 -12.65
CA LEU A 125 8.60 1.30 -13.17
C LEU A 125 9.86 0.44 -13.12
N GLU A 126 11.06 1.02 -13.02
CA GLU A 126 12.32 0.27 -12.98
C GLU A 126 12.50 -0.53 -11.69
N GLY A 127 11.74 -0.19 -10.63
CA GLY A 127 11.74 -0.91 -9.37
C GLY A 127 10.42 -1.63 -9.04
N PHE A 128 9.41 -1.51 -9.89
CA PHE A 128 8.04 -1.92 -9.56
C PHE A 128 7.87 -3.44 -9.48
N ASN A 129 7.73 -3.97 -8.26
CA ASN A 129 7.47 -5.39 -7.98
C ASN A 129 6.73 -5.64 -6.67
N GLU A 130 6.32 -4.61 -5.98
CA GLU A 130 5.68 -4.71 -4.67
C GLU A 130 4.23 -5.22 -4.78
N MET A 131 3.79 -5.93 -3.76
CA MET A 131 2.38 -6.22 -3.52
C MET A 131 1.61 -4.96 -3.11
N VAL A 132 2.19 -4.15 -2.21
CA VAL A 132 1.63 -2.85 -1.82
C VAL A 132 2.74 -1.82 -1.88
N VAL A 133 2.57 -0.81 -2.72
CA VAL A 133 3.45 0.36 -2.77
C VAL A 133 2.65 1.61 -2.45
N ARG A 134 3.19 2.42 -1.53
CA ARG A 134 2.68 3.77 -1.27
C ARG A 134 3.10 4.70 -2.39
N CYS A 135 2.14 5.36 -3.00
CA CYS A 135 2.35 6.35 -4.05
C CYS A 135 2.04 7.74 -3.49
N GLY A 136 2.98 8.65 -3.50
CA GLY A 136 2.87 9.97 -2.87
C GLY A 136 4.24 10.51 -2.48
N TYR A 137 4.34 11.47 -1.53
CA TYR A 137 3.24 12.19 -0.84
C TYR A 137 2.98 13.57 -1.47
N GLU A 138 4.03 14.25 -1.96
CA GLU A 138 3.86 15.57 -2.58
C GLU A 138 2.91 15.51 -3.80
N TRP A 139 2.95 14.39 -4.53
CA TRP A 139 2.03 14.06 -5.62
C TRP A 139 1.97 12.55 -5.85
N THR A 140 0.96 12.11 -6.61
CA THR A 140 0.85 10.76 -7.14
C THR A 140 0.21 10.78 -8.54
N GLY A 141 0.01 9.62 -9.14
CA GLY A 141 -0.64 9.45 -10.45
C GLY A 141 0.34 9.51 -11.62
N HIS A 142 -0.23 9.72 -12.81
CA HIS A 142 0.51 9.74 -14.06
C HIS A 142 1.49 10.91 -14.13
N PRO A 143 2.63 10.75 -14.85
CA PRO A 143 3.63 11.80 -14.95
C PRO A 143 3.12 12.98 -15.78
N VAL A 144 3.57 14.19 -15.42
CA VAL A 144 3.29 15.40 -16.18
C VAL A 144 4.43 16.39 -16.00
N THR A 145 4.75 17.12 -17.07
CA THR A 145 5.65 18.28 -16.99
C THR A 145 4.82 19.54 -16.79
N ALA A 146 4.98 20.18 -15.64
CA ALA A 146 4.30 21.42 -15.29
C ALA A 146 5.18 22.22 -14.31
N ASP A 147 4.96 23.51 -14.21
CA ASP A 147 5.68 24.42 -13.27
C ASP A 147 7.21 24.32 -13.38
N GLY A 148 7.73 24.01 -14.58
CA GLY A 148 9.17 23.89 -14.85
C GLY A 148 9.83 22.64 -14.28
N ARG A 149 9.04 21.62 -13.89
CA ARG A 149 9.53 20.32 -13.39
C ARG A 149 8.74 19.14 -13.94
N ILE A 150 9.31 17.94 -13.85
CA ILE A 150 8.61 16.68 -14.10
C ILE A 150 8.01 16.20 -12.78
N TYR A 151 6.70 16.04 -12.73
CA TYR A 151 6.02 15.24 -11.72
C TYR A 151 6.07 13.79 -12.19
N THR A 152 6.83 12.96 -11.51
CA THR A 152 7.10 11.58 -11.94
C THR A 152 5.92 10.67 -11.59
N LEU A 153 5.82 9.53 -12.27
CA LEU A 153 4.81 8.51 -11.97
C LEU A 153 4.80 8.18 -10.47
N HIS A 154 3.63 8.27 -9.85
CA HIS A 154 3.35 7.85 -8.47
C HIS A 154 4.19 8.49 -7.36
N GLY A 155 4.88 9.62 -7.64
CA GLY A 155 5.65 10.34 -6.63
C GLY A 155 6.93 9.63 -6.22
N LYS A 156 7.42 9.92 -5.01
CA LYS A 156 8.76 9.52 -4.56
C LYS A 156 8.76 8.51 -3.42
N VAL A 157 7.73 8.50 -2.56
CA VAL A 157 7.76 7.82 -1.27
C VAL A 157 8.09 6.33 -1.36
N GLY A 158 7.61 5.64 -2.40
CA GLY A 158 7.93 4.23 -2.64
C GLY A 158 9.43 3.95 -2.87
N ASN A 159 10.23 5.00 -3.10
CA ASN A 159 11.67 4.93 -3.35
C ASN A 159 12.50 5.72 -2.31
N ILE A 160 11.94 6.00 -1.14
CA ILE A 160 12.65 6.64 -0.03
C ILE A 160 12.92 5.59 1.06
N PRO A 161 14.20 5.33 1.42
CA PRO A 161 14.52 4.46 2.53
C PRO A 161 14.00 5.01 3.87
N ALA A 162 13.49 4.13 4.73
CA ALA A 162 13.09 4.52 6.08
C ALA A 162 14.30 4.93 6.91
N SER A 163 14.20 6.08 7.59
CA SER A 163 15.24 6.60 8.47
C SER A 163 15.24 5.95 9.86
N GLU A 164 14.09 5.42 10.28
CA GLU A 164 13.90 4.66 11.52
C GLU A 164 13.16 3.38 11.19
N VAL A 165 13.61 2.25 11.77
CA VAL A 165 12.93 0.95 11.65
C VAL A 165 13.02 0.22 12.99
N SER A 166 11.89 -0.24 13.48
CA SER A 166 11.82 -1.04 14.70
C SER A 166 10.85 -2.21 14.58
N VAL A 167 11.10 -3.24 15.38
CA VAL A 167 10.22 -4.38 15.58
C VAL A 167 9.77 -4.39 17.02
N GLU A 168 8.49 -4.56 17.26
CA GLU A 168 7.89 -4.70 18.59
C GLU A 168 7.04 -5.96 18.63
N ILE A 169 7.12 -6.72 19.73
CA ILE A 169 6.34 -7.94 19.94
C ILE A 169 5.71 -7.87 21.33
N SER A 170 4.36 -7.98 21.39
CA SER A 170 3.64 -8.10 22.65
C SER A 170 4.09 -9.33 23.43
N GLU A 171 4.37 -9.18 24.72
CA GLU A 171 4.74 -10.30 25.61
C GLU A 171 3.53 -11.14 26.05
N LYS A 172 2.31 -10.68 25.76
CA LYS A 172 1.05 -11.36 26.08
C LYS A 172 0.33 -11.79 24.81
N ALA A 173 -0.37 -12.91 24.88
CA ALA A 173 -1.26 -13.32 23.80
C ALA A 173 -2.23 -12.16 23.44
N PRO A 174 -2.48 -11.99 22.13
CA PRO A 174 -2.16 -12.87 21.00
C PRO A 174 -0.75 -12.65 20.41
N TYR A 175 0.21 -12.02 21.11
CA TYR A 175 1.59 -11.77 20.69
C TYR A 175 1.71 -10.93 19.42
N GLU A 176 0.92 -9.88 19.34
CA GLU A 176 0.91 -8.98 18.20
C GLU A 176 2.32 -8.50 17.87
N ILE A 177 2.66 -8.60 16.59
CA ILE A 177 3.91 -8.14 15.99
C ILE A 177 3.65 -6.81 15.32
N ARG A 178 4.47 -5.78 15.61
CA ARG A 178 4.44 -4.48 14.96
C ARG A 178 5.79 -4.18 14.34
N ILE A 179 5.79 -3.84 13.06
CA ILE A 179 6.98 -3.32 12.38
C ILE A 179 6.69 -1.86 12.06
N ARG A 180 7.51 -0.98 12.64
CA ARG A 180 7.37 0.48 12.46
C ARG A 180 8.51 1.02 11.61
N GLY A 181 8.19 2.04 10.81
CA GLY A 181 9.16 2.77 10.03
C GLY A 181 8.83 4.25 9.96
N LEU A 182 9.86 5.06 9.69
CA LEU A 182 9.73 6.49 9.49
C LEU A 182 10.30 6.86 8.13
N VAL A 183 9.43 7.32 7.22
CA VAL A 183 9.80 7.72 5.87
C VAL A 183 9.64 9.23 5.72
N LYS A 184 10.70 9.92 5.28
CA LYS A 184 10.75 11.38 5.20
C LYS A 184 10.90 11.82 3.75
N GLU A 185 9.89 12.52 3.22
CA GLU A 185 9.97 13.24 1.96
C GLU A 185 10.26 14.73 2.26
N SER A 186 11.55 15.06 2.38
CA SER A 186 11.99 16.41 2.74
C SER A 186 12.88 17.00 1.66
N THR A 187 12.59 18.23 1.24
CA THR A 187 13.40 18.98 0.27
C THR A 187 13.50 20.44 0.71
N PHE A 188 14.74 20.94 0.77
CA PHE A 188 15.02 22.31 1.23
C PHE A 188 14.13 23.36 0.55
N LYS A 189 13.38 24.13 1.35
CA LYS A 189 12.42 25.18 0.91
C LYS A 189 11.27 24.66 0.02
N LYS A 190 10.96 23.36 0.03
CA LYS A 190 9.89 22.80 -0.81
C LYS A 190 8.89 22.01 0.00
N VAL A 191 9.25 20.89 0.53
CA VAL A 191 8.38 19.93 1.23
C VAL A 191 9.06 19.40 2.47
N ASP A 192 8.30 19.13 3.53
CA ASP A 192 8.75 18.36 4.69
C ASP A 192 7.58 17.52 5.22
N LEU A 193 7.31 16.43 4.50
CA LEU A 193 6.29 15.45 4.82
C LEU A 193 6.95 14.19 5.38
N GLN A 194 6.43 13.70 6.48
CA GLN A 194 6.94 12.49 7.13
C GLN A 194 5.81 11.54 7.43
N THR A 195 6.01 10.25 7.14
CA THR A 195 5.07 9.20 7.51
C THR A 195 5.67 8.29 8.56
N ALA A 196 4.99 8.20 9.71
CA ALA A 196 5.17 7.09 10.64
C ALA A 196 4.25 5.96 10.18
N THR A 197 4.84 4.85 9.76
CA THR A 197 4.09 3.67 9.28
C THR A 197 4.21 2.53 10.27
N GLU A 198 3.13 1.79 10.46
CA GLU A 198 3.08 0.58 11.28
C GLU A 198 2.38 -0.53 10.48
N LEU A 199 3.04 -1.68 10.36
CA LEU A 199 2.42 -2.94 10.01
C LEU A 199 2.16 -3.70 11.32
N SER A 200 0.91 -4.12 11.55
CA SER A 200 0.56 -4.97 12.68
C SER A 200 0.03 -6.32 12.21
N TYR A 201 0.48 -7.39 12.88
CA TYR A 201 0.12 -8.76 12.55
C TYR A 201 0.00 -9.63 13.80
N ILE A 202 -1.08 -10.39 13.89
CA ILE A 202 -1.28 -11.41 14.92
C ILE A 202 -0.86 -12.77 14.35
N PRO A 203 0.17 -13.46 14.91
CA PRO A 203 0.60 -14.76 14.44
C PRO A 203 -0.56 -15.76 14.36
N GLY A 204 -0.67 -16.46 13.22
CA GLY A 204 -1.78 -17.38 12.94
C GLY A 204 -2.99 -16.75 12.25
N SER A 205 -3.06 -15.41 12.14
CA SER A 205 -4.10 -14.72 11.38
C SER A 205 -3.90 -14.86 9.87
N ASN A 206 -4.99 -14.76 9.11
CA ASN A 206 -4.97 -14.58 7.65
C ASN A 206 -5.05 -13.12 7.22
N SER A 207 -4.92 -12.17 8.15
CA SER A 207 -4.98 -10.72 7.90
C SER A 207 -3.89 -9.98 8.65
N PHE A 208 -3.53 -8.81 8.13
CA PHE A 208 -2.65 -7.83 8.75
C PHE A 208 -3.17 -6.42 8.47
N SER A 209 -2.75 -5.44 9.27
CA SER A 209 -3.15 -4.05 9.10
C SER A 209 -1.97 -3.14 8.85
N LEU A 210 -2.21 -2.08 8.09
CA LEU A 210 -1.33 -0.93 7.91
C LEU A 210 -1.97 0.27 8.58
N HIS A 211 -1.19 0.99 9.37
CA HIS A 211 -1.55 2.27 9.95
C HIS A 211 -0.47 3.28 9.64
N ASP A 212 -0.79 4.30 8.85
CA ASP A 212 0.12 5.34 8.45
C ASP A 212 -0.34 6.69 9.01
N VAL A 213 0.59 7.44 9.61
CA VAL A 213 0.35 8.81 10.07
C VAL A 213 1.26 9.74 9.27
N LEU A 214 0.67 10.52 8.38
CA LEU A 214 1.36 11.54 7.58
C LEU A 214 1.33 12.87 8.33
N THR A 215 2.50 13.47 8.57
CA THR A 215 2.67 14.75 9.26
C THR A 215 3.37 15.75 8.34
N ASN A 216 2.86 16.97 8.31
CA ASN A 216 3.53 18.10 7.70
C ASN A 216 4.42 18.78 8.76
N HIS A 217 5.75 18.68 8.61
CA HIS A 217 6.72 19.28 9.53
C HIS A 217 7.16 20.69 9.10
N ALA A 218 6.69 21.18 7.94
CA ALA A 218 6.97 22.54 7.50
C ALA A 218 6.17 23.58 8.30
N ASP A 219 6.58 24.85 8.21
CA ASP A 219 5.87 25.99 8.78
C ASP A 219 4.76 26.54 7.87
N TYR A 220 4.48 25.86 6.77
CA TYR A 220 3.49 26.23 5.75
C TYR A 220 2.58 25.06 5.45
N ASP A 221 1.34 25.35 5.05
CA ASP A 221 0.43 24.33 4.52
C ASP A 221 1.03 23.67 3.29
N HIS A 222 0.84 22.36 3.16
CA HIS A 222 1.37 21.61 2.04
C HIS A 222 0.31 20.69 1.43
N ASP A 223 0.28 20.66 0.10
CA ASP A 223 -0.54 19.68 -0.62
C ASP A 223 0.00 18.27 -0.39
N TYR A 224 -0.90 17.28 -0.35
CA TYR A 224 -0.53 15.88 -0.33
C TYR A 224 -1.53 15.00 -1.10
N GLN A 225 -1.00 13.91 -1.60
CA GLN A 225 -1.78 12.82 -2.21
C GLN A 225 -1.20 11.48 -1.75
N ILE A 226 -2.05 10.47 -1.62
CA ILE A 226 -1.63 9.09 -1.41
C ILE A 226 -2.53 8.13 -2.16
N ILE A 227 -1.91 7.11 -2.77
CA ILE A 227 -2.56 5.91 -3.29
C ILE A 227 -1.85 4.70 -2.70
N TYR A 228 -2.62 3.74 -2.16
CA TYR A 228 -2.12 2.42 -1.77
C TYR A 228 -2.27 1.46 -2.95
N HIS A 229 -1.27 1.45 -3.82
CA HIS A 229 -1.26 0.66 -5.05
C HIS A 229 -1.02 -0.82 -4.70
N SER A 230 -2.11 -1.58 -4.62
CA SER A 230 -2.11 -2.96 -4.12
C SER A 230 -2.26 -3.95 -5.27
N ASN A 231 -1.24 -4.79 -5.51
CA ASN A 231 -1.04 -5.56 -6.73
C ASN A 231 -1.25 -7.06 -6.50
N PHE A 232 -2.13 -7.66 -7.29
CA PHE A 232 -2.47 -9.07 -7.19
C PHE A 232 -2.35 -9.75 -8.56
N GLY A 233 -1.59 -10.85 -8.60
CA GLY A 233 -1.42 -11.72 -9.75
C GLY A 233 -1.87 -13.15 -9.43
N THR A 234 -1.32 -14.12 -10.16
CA THR A 234 -1.59 -15.54 -9.91
C THR A 234 -1.11 -15.96 -8.51
N PRO A 235 -1.81 -16.86 -7.80
CA PRO A 235 -2.94 -17.70 -8.25
C PRO A 235 -4.33 -17.08 -8.03
N ILE A 236 -4.43 -15.87 -7.51
CA ILE A 236 -5.72 -15.18 -7.28
C ILE A 236 -6.27 -14.65 -8.61
N LEU A 237 -5.42 -13.97 -9.38
CA LEU A 237 -5.77 -13.45 -10.68
C LEU A 237 -5.60 -14.51 -11.76
N GLU A 238 -6.67 -14.80 -12.46
CA GLU A 238 -6.75 -15.75 -13.58
C GLU A 238 -7.90 -15.37 -14.52
N GLU A 239 -8.02 -16.02 -15.66
CA GLU A 239 -9.19 -15.87 -16.54
C GLU A 239 -10.48 -16.22 -15.79
N GLY A 240 -11.43 -15.28 -15.77
CA GLY A 240 -12.69 -15.41 -15.04
C GLY A 240 -12.60 -15.05 -13.55
N ALA A 241 -11.45 -14.58 -13.05
CA ALA A 241 -11.38 -13.91 -11.77
C ALA A 241 -12.25 -12.65 -11.77
N ARG A 242 -12.68 -12.22 -10.57
CA ARG A 242 -13.63 -11.11 -10.41
C ARG A 242 -13.09 -10.08 -9.43
N PHE A 243 -13.27 -8.81 -9.78
CA PHE A 243 -13.18 -7.70 -8.83
C PHE A 243 -14.55 -7.42 -8.25
N ILE A 244 -14.63 -7.25 -6.94
CA ILE A 244 -15.85 -6.88 -6.22
C ILE A 244 -15.57 -5.75 -5.24
N ALA A 245 -16.44 -4.75 -5.23
CA ALA A 245 -16.47 -3.67 -4.26
C ALA A 245 -17.85 -3.03 -4.25
N PRO A 246 -18.34 -2.49 -3.13
CA PRO A 246 -19.57 -1.71 -3.11
C PRO A 246 -19.25 -0.31 -3.66
N VAL A 247 -19.85 0.03 -4.80
CA VAL A 247 -19.55 1.29 -5.49
C VAL A 247 -20.83 2.01 -5.95
N GLU A 248 -20.81 3.34 -5.86
CA GLU A 248 -21.89 4.19 -6.38
C GLU A 248 -21.80 4.29 -7.89
N SER A 249 -20.56 4.46 -8.41
CA SER A 249 -20.31 4.61 -9.84
C SER A 249 -18.94 4.06 -10.25
N VAL A 250 -18.83 3.74 -11.53
CA VAL A 250 -17.60 3.38 -12.23
C VAL A 250 -17.48 4.21 -13.50
N SER A 251 -16.26 4.71 -13.79
CA SER A 251 -15.92 5.39 -15.03
C SER A 251 -14.59 4.87 -15.60
N PRO A 252 -14.40 4.85 -16.92
CA PRO A 252 -13.11 4.56 -17.51
C PRO A 252 -12.14 5.71 -17.20
N PHE A 253 -10.86 5.41 -17.07
CA PHE A 253 -9.82 6.41 -16.86
C PHE A 253 -9.62 7.25 -18.14
N ASN A 254 -9.58 6.60 -19.29
CA ASN A 254 -9.37 7.21 -20.60
C ASN A 254 -10.26 6.56 -21.68
N ASP A 255 -10.14 6.99 -22.92
CA ASP A 255 -10.96 6.49 -24.03
C ASP A 255 -10.71 5.02 -24.33
N TYR A 256 -9.48 4.52 -24.14
CA TYR A 256 -9.17 3.10 -24.34
C TYR A 256 -9.92 2.20 -23.36
N ALA A 257 -9.96 2.59 -22.09
CA ALA A 257 -10.64 1.82 -21.04
C ALA A 257 -12.16 1.73 -21.23
N LYS A 258 -12.79 2.61 -22.07
CA LYS A 258 -14.22 2.52 -22.41
C LYS A 258 -14.60 1.14 -22.97
N GLY A 259 -13.69 0.53 -23.76
CA GLY A 259 -13.92 -0.79 -24.32
C GLY A 259 -14.12 -1.90 -23.28
N GLY A 260 -13.60 -1.73 -22.09
CA GLY A 260 -13.73 -2.65 -20.97
C GLY A 260 -14.86 -2.34 -19.97
N LEU A 261 -15.59 -1.22 -20.16
CA LEU A 261 -16.55 -0.74 -19.15
C LEU A 261 -17.69 -1.74 -18.88
N LYS A 262 -18.16 -2.47 -19.87
CA LYS A 262 -19.22 -3.48 -19.69
C LYS A 262 -18.76 -4.73 -18.94
N ASN A 263 -17.46 -4.96 -18.87
CA ASN A 263 -16.83 -6.13 -18.25
C ASN A 263 -15.77 -5.72 -17.20
N TRP A 264 -15.94 -4.54 -16.59
CA TRP A 264 -14.98 -4.04 -15.63
C TRP A 264 -14.73 -4.99 -14.46
N GLN A 265 -15.74 -5.76 -14.05
CA GLN A 265 -15.67 -6.68 -12.91
C GLN A 265 -14.89 -7.98 -13.20
N THR A 266 -14.66 -8.36 -14.44
CA THR A 266 -14.06 -9.66 -14.80
C THR A 266 -12.72 -9.51 -15.48
N TYR A 267 -11.85 -10.49 -15.30
CA TYR A 267 -10.53 -10.51 -15.89
C TYR A 267 -10.46 -11.52 -17.03
N ALA A 268 -9.83 -11.11 -18.14
CA ALA A 268 -9.57 -11.96 -19.30
C ALA A 268 -8.34 -12.85 -19.10
N ALA A 269 -8.17 -13.85 -19.97
CA ALA A 269 -6.95 -14.63 -20.07
C ALA A 269 -5.73 -13.74 -20.39
N PRO A 270 -4.50 -14.17 -20.05
CA PRO A 270 -3.28 -13.48 -20.47
C PRO A 270 -3.25 -13.28 -21.99
N THR A 271 -3.21 -12.02 -22.44
CA THR A 271 -3.33 -11.64 -23.85
C THR A 271 -2.14 -10.81 -24.28
N LYS A 272 -1.32 -11.33 -25.20
CA LYS A 272 -0.13 -10.62 -25.69
C LYS A 272 -0.49 -9.27 -26.32
N GLY A 273 0.17 -8.22 -25.87
CA GLY A 273 -0.03 -6.86 -26.35
C GLY A 273 -1.29 -6.19 -25.80
N PHE A 274 -1.86 -6.73 -24.71
CA PHE A 274 -2.90 -6.02 -23.97
C PHE A 274 -2.31 -4.73 -23.43
N ASP A 275 -2.96 -3.61 -23.72
CA ASP A 275 -2.68 -2.34 -23.07
C ASP A 275 -3.47 -2.23 -21.77
N GLU A 276 -2.99 -1.46 -20.81
CA GLU A 276 -3.64 -1.33 -19.50
C GLU A 276 -5.01 -0.66 -19.61
N MET A 277 -5.96 -1.15 -18.82
CA MET A 277 -7.26 -0.51 -18.63
C MET A 277 -7.41 -0.10 -17.17
N VAL A 278 -7.73 1.16 -16.95
CA VAL A 278 -7.93 1.71 -15.60
C VAL A 278 -9.37 2.18 -15.44
N PHE A 279 -9.96 1.87 -14.28
CA PHE A 279 -11.31 2.27 -13.90
C PHE A 279 -11.31 3.00 -12.57
N ASN A 280 -12.04 4.11 -12.53
CA ASN A 280 -12.21 4.94 -11.35
C ASN A 280 -13.57 4.67 -10.71
N PHE A 281 -13.59 4.51 -9.40
CA PHE A 281 -14.80 4.20 -8.65
C PHE A 281 -15.03 5.25 -7.56
N LYS A 282 -16.32 5.54 -7.31
CA LYS A 282 -16.75 6.18 -6.09
C LYS A 282 -17.24 5.09 -5.14
N PRO A 283 -16.48 4.75 -4.09
CA PRO A 283 -16.85 3.67 -3.19
C PRO A 283 -18.05 4.05 -2.32
N LEU A 284 -18.90 3.06 -2.03
CA LEU A 284 -19.89 3.12 -0.97
C LEU A 284 -19.29 2.57 0.32
N ALA A 285 -19.84 2.99 1.46
CA ALA A 285 -19.37 2.57 2.77
C ALA A 285 -20.55 2.32 3.72
N ASP A 286 -20.29 1.60 4.79
CA ASP A 286 -21.23 1.41 5.90
C ASP A 286 -21.40 2.69 6.75
N SER A 287 -22.17 2.59 7.83
CA SER A 287 -22.41 3.71 8.76
C SER A 287 -21.14 4.23 9.43
N ASN A 288 -20.12 3.40 9.57
CA ASN A 288 -18.81 3.71 10.15
C ASN A 288 -17.81 4.20 9.10
N LYS A 289 -18.26 4.41 7.87
CA LYS A 289 -17.42 4.80 6.72
C LYS A 289 -16.40 3.73 6.31
N GLN A 290 -16.62 2.48 6.71
CA GLN A 290 -15.78 1.36 6.29
C GLN A 290 -16.32 0.76 4.99
N THR A 291 -15.38 0.34 4.15
CA THR A 291 -15.67 -0.36 2.90
C THR A 291 -14.66 -1.46 2.63
N VAL A 292 -14.91 -2.26 1.61
CA VAL A 292 -14.03 -3.37 1.21
C VAL A 292 -13.99 -3.50 -0.31
N ALA A 293 -12.80 -3.76 -0.84
CA ALA A 293 -12.60 -4.15 -2.23
C ALA A 293 -11.86 -5.49 -2.28
N ALA A 294 -12.20 -6.37 -3.19
CA ALA A 294 -11.55 -7.67 -3.28
C ALA A 294 -11.40 -8.16 -4.73
N VAL A 295 -10.35 -8.95 -4.93
CA VAL A 295 -10.15 -9.78 -6.11
C VAL A 295 -10.35 -11.24 -5.69
N ILE A 296 -11.16 -11.97 -6.44
CA ILE A 296 -11.55 -13.36 -6.17
C ILE A 296 -11.27 -14.20 -7.41
N ASN A 297 -10.67 -15.36 -7.24
CA ASN A 297 -10.41 -16.28 -8.35
C ASN A 297 -11.70 -16.85 -8.95
N LYS A 298 -11.61 -17.48 -10.12
CA LYS A 298 -12.76 -18.03 -10.85
C LYS A 298 -13.55 -19.04 -10.04
N ALA A 299 -12.85 -19.90 -9.30
CA ALA A 299 -13.47 -20.93 -8.48
C ALA A 299 -14.23 -20.39 -7.26
N GLY A 300 -13.95 -19.15 -6.82
CA GLY A 300 -14.55 -18.55 -5.63
C GLY A 300 -14.04 -19.17 -4.32
N ASP A 301 -12.81 -19.68 -4.31
CA ASP A 301 -12.20 -20.31 -3.13
C ASP A 301 -10.89 -19.64 -2.68
N LYS A 302 -10.43 -18.63 -3.42
CA LYS A 302 -9.23 -17.82 -3.11
C LYS A 302 -9.47 -16.36 -3.45
N GLY A 303 -8.81 -15.49 -2.72
CA GLY A 303 -8.88 -14.05 -3.00
C GLY A 303 -8.00 -13.22 -2.09
N ALA A 304 -8.02 -11.93 -2.34
CA ALA A 304 -7.44 -10.90 -1.50
C ALA A 304 -8.46 -9.78 -1.30
N ALA A 305 -8.64 -9.35 -0.06
CA ALA A 305 -9.54 -8.25 0.29
C ALA A 305 -8.77 -7.12 0.97
N ILE A 306 -9.18 -5.88 0.69
CA ILE A 306 -8.66 -4.66 1.29
C ILE A 306 -9.83 -3.93 1.92
N SER A 307 -9.83 -3.78 3.25
CA SER A 307 -10.78 -2.94 3.98
C SER A 307 -10.14 -1.59 4.28
N PHE A 308 -10.88 -0.51 4.09
CA PHE A 308 -10.40 0.86 4.31
C PHE A 308 -11.53 1.83 4.67
N ASN A 309 -11.17 3.02 5.18
CA ASN A 309 -12.12 4.06 5.54
C ASN A 309 -12.27 5.10 4.41
N THR A 310 -13.50 5.33 3.95
CA THR A 310 -13.78 6.26 2.83
C THR A 310 -13.67 7.75 3.18
N VAL A 311 -13.53 8.11 4.46
CA VAL A 311 -13.19 9.48 4.85
C VAL A 311 -11.70 9.73 4.65
N GLN A 312 -10.87 8.72 4.94
CA GLN A 312 -9.43 8.77 4.76
C GLN A 312 -9.04 8.62 3.28
N LEU A 313 -9.66 7.66 2.59
CA LEU A 313 -9.38 7.26 1.20
C LEU A 313 -10.70 7.27 0.40
N PRO A 314 -11.14 8.46 -0.07
CA PRO A 314 -12.47 8.65 -0.64
C PRO A 314 -12.66 8.10 -2.05
N VAL A 315 -11.61 7.67 -2.71
CA VAL A 315 -11.66 7.14 -4.07
C VAL A 315 -11.01 5.76 -4.16
N LEU A 316 -11.37 5.02 -5.20
CA LEU A 316 -10.82 3.72 -5.49
C LEU A 316 -10.51 3.64 -6.98
N THR A 317 -9.32 3.19 -7.33
CA THR A 317 -8.92 2.90 -8.71
C THR A 317 -8.67 1.40 -8.85
N MET A 318 -9.01 0.85 -9.99
CA MET A 318 -8.62 -0.50 -10.38
C MET A 318 -7.86 -0.43 -11.72
N TRP A 319 -6.63 -0.90 -11.68
CA TRP A 319 -5.77 -1.07 -12.85
C TRP A 319 -5.78 -2.52 -13.29
N LYS A 320 -6.05 -2.77 -14.57
CA LYS A 320 -5.97 -4.09 -15.20
C LYS A 320 -4.79 -4.13 -16.16
N ASN A 321 -3.86 -5.06 -15.93
CA ASN A 321 -2.84 -5.41 -16.88
C ASN A 321 -2.90 -6.93 -17.14
N THR A 322 -3.72 -7.32 -18.09
CA THR A 322 -3.88 -8.73 -18.50
C THR A 322 -3.00 -9.10 -19.70
N ASP A 323 -1.79 -8.53 -19.78
CA ASP A 323 -0.75 -8.95 -20.73
C ASP A 323 -0.26 -10.37 -20.37
N THR A 324 0.76 -10.87 -21.00
CA THR A 324 1.27 -12.23 -20.75
C THR A 324 1.80 -12.38 -19.32
N LEU A 325 1.84 -13.62 -18.82
CA LEU A 325 2.42 -13.91 -17.49
C LEU A 325 3.86 -13.40 -17.35
N LYS A 326 4.65 -13.39 -18.42
CA LYS A 326 6.03 -12.89 -18.40
C LYS A 326 6.13 -11.37 -18.34
N GLN A 327 5.10 -10.67 -18.80
CA GLN A 327 5.02 -9.21 -18.76
C GLN A 327 4.29 -8.71 -17.50
N GLY A 328 3.96 -9.61 -16.57
CA GLY A 328 3.33 -9.28 -15.32
C GLY A 328 1.81 -9.22 -15.44
N TYR A 329 1.17 -10.38 -15.59
CA TYR A 329 -0.29 -10.50 -15.50
C TYR A 329 -0.75 -10.12 -14.07
N VAL A 330 -1.33 -8.92 -13.93
CA VAL A 330 -1.55 -8.28 -12.63
C VAL A 330 -2.76 -7.35 -12.66
N THR A 331 -3.37 -7.13 -11.50
CA THR A 331 -4.34 -6.05 -11.26
C THR A 331 -3.92 -5.23 -10.05
N GLY A 332 -4.09 -3.90 -10.11
CA GLY A 332 -3.96 -2.98 -8.98
C GLY A 332 -5.34 -2.68 -8.40
N ILE A 333 -5.47 -2.75 -7.09
CA ILE A 333 -6.63 -2.27 -6.32
C ILE A 333 -6.12 -1.16 -5.41
N GLU A 334 -6.59 0.06 -5.63
CA GLU A 334 -5.88 1.26 -5.27
C GLU A 334 -6.79 2.27 -4.53
N PRO A 335 -7.08 2.05 -3.23
CA PRO A 335 -7.70 3.10 -2.43
C PRO A 335 -6.76 4.31 -2.30
N GLY A 336 -7.30 5.52 -2.47
CA GLY A 336 -6.50 6.74 -2.47
C GLY A 336 -7.26 7.99 -2.04
N THR A 337 -6.49 9.08 -1.85
CA THR A 337 -7.06 10.42 -1.62
C THR A 337 -7.48 11.09 -2.92
N SER A 338 -6.90 10.64 -4.04
CA SER A 338 -7.16 11.08 -5.41
C SER A 338 -7.04 9.91 -6.37
N TYR A 339 -7.54 10.07 -7.59
CA TYR A 339 -7.31 9.09 -8.65
C TYR A 339 -5.87 9.21 -9.21
N ALA A 340 -5.51 8.32 -10.12
CA ALA A 340 -4.16 8.26 -10.70
C ALA A 340 -3.94 9.24 -11.87
N TYR A 341 -4.78 10.24 -12.05
CA TYR A 341 -4.53 11.29 -13.06
C TYR A 341 -3.30 12.15 -12.69
N PRO A 342 -2.69 12.83 -13.66
CA PRO A 342 -1.66 13.84 -13.38
C PRO A 342 -2.09 14.82 -12.29
N VAL A 343 -1.15 15.25 -11.44
CA VAL A 343 -1.42 16.14 -10.30
C VAL A 343 -2.10 17.46 -10.72
N THR A 344 -1.81 17.96 -11.93
CA THR A 344 -2.45 19.16 -12.50
C THR A 344 -3.97 18.95 -12.63
N ILE A 345 -4.39 17.81 -13.16
CA ILE A 345 -5.80 17.42 -13.29
C ILE A 345 -6.44 17.23 -11.92
N GLU A 346 -5.74 16.54 -11.01
CA GLU A 346 -6.26 16.31 -9.65
C GLU A 346 -6.47 17.63 -8.87
N ARG A 347 -5.60 18.64 -9.10
CA ARG A 347 -5.77 20.00 -8.56
C ARG A 347 -6.99 20.70 -9.16
N GLU A 348 -7.15 20.69 -10.47
CA GLU A 348 -8.32 21.26 -11.16
C GLU A 348 -9.64 20.65 -10.66
N GLN A 349 -9.64 19.35 -10.42
CA GLN A 349 -10.77 18.58 -9.90
C GLN A 349 -10.93 18.69 -8.38
N LYS A 350 -10.07 19.46 -7.67
CA LYS A 350 -10.10 19.68 -6.21
C LYS A 350 -9.99 18.39 -5.39
N ARG A 351 -9.27 17.38 -5.90
CA ARG A 351 -9.02 16.13 -5.20
C ARG A 351 -7.67 16.08 -4.47
N VAL A 352 -6.77 17.02 -4.75
CA VAL A 352 -5.55 17.18 -3.95
C VAL A 352 -5.93 17.72 -2.58
N LYS A 353 -5.43 17.09 -1.53
CA LYS A 353 -5.67 17.48 -0.14
C LYS A 353 -4.59 18.43 0.33
N SER A 354 -4.91 19.30 1.31
CA SER A 354 -3.94 20.15 1.98
C SER A 354 -3.81 19.73 3.45
N LEU A 355 -2.60 19.74 3.97
CA LEU A 355 -2.27 19.47 5.36
C LEU A 355 -1.62 20.72 5.96
N ALA A 356 -2.26 21.31 6.96
CA ALA A 356 -1.77 22.54 7.57
C ALA A 356 -0.42 22.32 8.28
N ALA A 357 0.33 23.40 8.46
CA ALA A 357 1.60 23.40 9.17
C ALA A 357 1.50 22.68 10.53
N GLY A 358 2.37 21.70 10.78
CA GLY A 358 2.41 20.92 12.01
C GLY A 358 1.24 19.93 12.20
N GLN A 359 0.34 19.81 11.25
CA GLN A 359 -0.80 18.89 11.36
C GLN A 359 -0.49 17.50 10.80
N SER A 360 -1.29 16.53 11.25
CA SER A 360 -1.19 15.13 10.81
C SER A 360 -2.55 14.62 10.32
N THR A 361 -2.50 13.67 9.40
CA THR A 361 -3.62 12.83 8.98
C THR A 361 -3.22 11.36 9.05
N HIS A 362 -4.17 10.44 9.03
CA HIS A 362 -3.88 9.01 9.15
C HIS A 362 -4.68 8.20 8.15
N PHE A 363 -4.16 7.00 7.86
CA PHE A 363 -4.73 6.04 6.92
C PHE A 363 -4.66 4.64 7.53
N ASP A 364 -5.79 3.94 7.52
CA ASP A 364 -5.94 2.60 8.07
C ASP A 364 -6.43 1.66 6.99
N LEU A 365 -5.68 0.57 6.75
CA LEU A 365 -6.05 -0.47 5.82
C LEU A 365 -5.86 -1.84 6.47
N THR A 366 -6.76 -2.76 6.17
CA THR A 366 -6.60 -4.17 6.56
C THR A 366 -6.62 -5.04 5.30
N TYR A 367 -5.59 -5.86 5.16
CA TYR A 367 -5.45 -6.83 4.08
C TYR A 367 -5.78 -8.23 4.59
N THR A 368 -6.65 -8.93 3.88
CA THR A 368 -7.08 -10.28 4.25
C THR A 368 -6.84 -11.24 3.10
N LEU A 369 -6.09 -12.30 3.37
CA LEU A 369 -5.93 -13.43 2.45
C LEU A 369 -7.13 -14.36 2.59
N LEU A 370 -7.90 -14.54 1.53
CA LEU A 370 -9.02 -15.47 1.46
C LEU A 370 -8.49 -16.79 0.90
N HIS A 371 -8.61 -17.88 1.66
CA HIS A 371 -8.03 -19.17 1.30
C HIS A 371 -9.04 -20.31 1.26
N ASN A 372 -10.33 -20.01 1.38
CA ASN A 372 -11.44 -20.97 1.23
C ASN A 372 -12.74 -20.25 0.83
N ALA A 373 -13.68 -21.03 0.30
CA ALA A 373 -14.95 -20.53 -0.21
C ALA A 373 -15.83 -19.85 0.86
N ASN A 374 -15.75 -20.26 2.13
CA ASN A 374 -16.53 -19.60 3.20
C ASN A 374 -16.08 -18.17 3.41
N GLN A 375 -14.77 -17.93 3.47
CA GLN A 375 -14.21 -16.55 3.61
C GLN A 375 -14.56 -15.69 2.40
N VAL A 376 -14.52 -16.25 1.18
CA VAL A 376 -14.96 -15.56 -0.03
C VAL A 376 -16.42 -15.16 0.07
N ALA A 377 -17.30 -16.12 0.45
CA ALA A 377 -18.73 -15.85 0.60
C ALA A 377 -19.04 -14.79 1.69
N GLU A 378 -18.27 -14.75 2.77
CA GLU A 378 -18.39 -13.70 3.80
C GLU A 378 -18.08 -12.32 3.25
N VAL A 379 -17.00 -12.17 2.45
CA VAL A 379 -16.63 -10.90 1.81
C VAL A 379 -17.68 -10.51 0.76
N GLU A 380 -18.16 -11.44 -0.07
CA GLU A 380 -19.24 -11.17 -1.04
C GLU A 380 -20.53 -10.70 -0.35
N LYS A 381 -20.89 -11.33 0.76
CA LYS A 381 -22.04 -10.93 1.57
C LYS A 381 -21.83 -9.52 2.16
N HIS A 382 -20.62 -9.21 2.63
CA HIS A 382 -20.31 -7.89 3.18
C HIS A 382 -20.37 -6.81 2.10
N VAL A 383 -19.78 -7.03 0.92
CA VAL A 383 -19.90 -6.15 -0.25
C VAL A 383 -21.37 -5.91 -0.61
N SER A 384 -22.17 -6.99 -0.70
CA SER A 384 -23.59 -6.90 -1.04
C SER A 384 -24.39 -6.12 0.01
N SER A 385 -24.06 -6.26 1.30
CA SER A 385 -24.73 -5.54 2.39
C SER A 385 -24.51 -4.02 2.33
N ILE A 386 -23.32 -3.58 1.91
CA ILE A 386 -23.01 -2.16 1.71
C ILE A 386 -23.62 -1.64 0.40
N GLN A 387 -23.53 -2.43 -0.69
CA GLN A 387 -24.05 -2.06 -2.01
C GLN A 387 -25.58 -1.87 -1.99
N GLY A 388 -26.28 -2.69 -1.23
CA GLY A 388 -27.73 -2.69 -1.21
C GLY A 388 -28.36 -3.09 -2.55
N ALA A 389 -29.55 -2.55 -2.83
CA ALA A 389 -30.30 -2.89 -4.04
C ALA A 389 -29.90 -2.05 -5.29
N LYS A 390 -29.10 -1.02 -5.12
CA LYS A 390 -28.77 -0.09 -6.22
C LYS A 390 -27.55 -0.63 -7.00
N ALA A 391 -27.75 -0.89 -8.29
CA ALA A 391 -26.63 -1.22 -9.17
C ALA A 391 -25.66 -0.04 -9.33
N PRO A 392 -24.35 -0.28 -9.51
CA PRO A 392 -23.40 0.77 -9.85
C PRO A 392 -23.80 1.54 -11.12
N GLN A 393 -23.65 2.87 -11.08
CA GLN A 393 -23.83 3.68 -12.27
C GLN A 393 -22.57 3.57 -13.16
N GLU A 394 -22.75 3.07 -14.38
CA GLU A 394 -21.69 3.11 -15.40
C GLU A 394 -21.67 4.49 -16.07
N ILE A 395 -20.57 5.22 -15.91
CA ILE A 395 -20.32 6.52 -16.56
C ILE A 395 -19.50 6.24 -17.81
N GLU A 396 -20.05 6.53 -18.99
CA GLU A 396 -19.43 6.16 -20.27
C GLU A 396 -18.22 7.03 -20.66
N THR A 397 -18.00 8.13 -19.97
CA THR A 397 -16.91 9.06 -20.25
C THR A 397 -15.91 9.10 -19.10
N PRO A 398 -14.61 9.31 -19.39
CA PRO A 398 -13.65 9.65 -18.35
C PRO A 398 -14.12 10.84 -17.51
N ILE A 399 -13.88 10.77 -16.20
CA ILE A 399 -14.25 11.88 -15.28
C ILE A 399 -13.30 13.08 -15.39
N ALA A 400 -12.18 12.91 -16.06
CA ALA A 400 -11.24 13.95 -16.47
C ALA A 400 -10.61 13.56 -17.81
N LYS A 401 -10.06 14.54 -18.53
CA LYS A 401 -9.29 14.31 -19.76
C LYS A 401 -7.82 14.56 -19.45
N GLU A 402 -6.96 13.66 -19.89
CA GLU A 402 -5.50 13.84 -19.90
C GLU A 402 -5.08 14.88 -20.95
#